data_dd96dc6b2ff4d5a666ee2fe576aa17bd
#
_entry.id   dd96dc6b2ff4d5a666ee2fe576aa17bd
#
_cell.length_a   1.000
_cell.length_b   1.000
_cell.length_c   1.000
_cell.angle_alpha   90.00
_cell.angle_beta   90.00
_cell.angle_gamma   90.00
#
_symmetry.space_group_name_H-M   'P 1'
#
loop_
_entity.id
_entity.type
_entity.pdbx_description
1 polymer ?
#
loop_
_entity_poly.entity_id
_entity_poly.type
_entity_poly.pdbx_seq_one_letter_code
_entity_poly.pdbx_strand_id
1 'polypeptide(L)'
;MLRLIKIFSQGLYPPVPVTPSARKIANMVGALIVAFAGITTVTVPACAAPTATTHIASLPQAVSNNAIALVQSGQQAYLLSFMGLGKDKDYQAVHNNAWALALNTPNSQWQTIKAVPHVAPLAGRLASIAVGIKDSAYVFGGYTVAENHDEISTVDNYRYSINTNQYKRIADMPVAVDDTAAATYLQRYIYLFGGWHNDGNINLVQVYDTQTDTWAQASPMPAPAVFGQAVGMVDNKLVLCDGVKVQANINVRRSYQASPVCLFGEVNPNNHLRIDWQLLAHYSVANQSDTKQHLATAHYRMAATGIQTPNGGQIVFLGGSDNPYNYSGMGYNGKPSEPSLYKYGFDLATKQWLQPLELSQPSMDHRGVVCWQHNLLRVGGMLEQQLVSQQVLVTPLDEGQSCTP
;
A
#
# COMPACT_ATOMS: atom_id res chain seq x y z
N MET A 1 -45.96 18.45 -35.94
CA MET A 1 -46.97 19.35 -35.36
C MET A 1 -46.34 20.18 -34.26
N LEU A 2 -46.38 21.48 -34.47
CA LEU A 2 -45.80 22.54 -33.62
C LEU A 2 -46.49 22.62 -32.24
N ARG A 3 -45.76 23.02 -31.20
CA ARG A 3 -45.98 24.30 -30.52
C ARG A 3 -44.92 24.56 -29.45
N LEU A 4 -44.20 25.65 -29.66
CA LEU A 4 -43.45 26.43 -28.68
C LEU A 4 -44.39 27.08 -27.65
N ILE A 5 -43.94 27.28 -26.41
CA ILE A 5 -44.26 28.46 -25.59
C ILE A 5 -43.03 28.86 -24.78
N LYS A 6 -42.57 30.08 -25.05
CA LYS A 6 -41.66 30.89 -24.22
C LYS A 6 -42.50 31.61 -23.17
N ILE A 7 -42.02 31.78 -21.95
CA ILE A 7 -42.37 32.94 -21.12
C ILE A 7 -41.12 33.35 -20.29
N PHE A 8 -40.80 34.64 -20.43
CA PHE A 8 -39.82 35.43 -19.67
C PHE A 8 -40.42 35.85 -18.31
N SER A 9 -39.59 36.01 -17.27
CA SER A 9 -39.73 37.14 -16.37
C SER A 9 -38.41 37.42 -15.63
N GLN A 10 -37.99 38.66 -15.74
CA GLN A 10 -36.87 39.31 -15.04
C GLN A 10 -37.26 39.64 -13.61
N GLY A 11 -36.32 39.56 -12.67
CA GLY A 11 -36.40 40.07 -11.34
C GLY A 11 -35.13 40.85 -10.96
N LEU A 12 -35.27 42.17 -10.91
CA LEU A 12 -34.26 43.15 -10.54
C LEU A 12 -33.99 43.13 -9.03
N TYR A 13 -32.75 43.26 -8.63
CA TYR A 13 -32.31 43.57 -7.27
C TYR A 13 -31.90 45.05 -7.20
N PRO A 14 -32.28 45.81 -6.14
CA PRO A 14 -31.79 47.17 -5.90
C PRO A 14 -30.47 47.15 -5.06
N PRO A 15 -29.67 48.23 -5.17
CA PRO A 15 -28.39 48.35 -4.47
C PRO A 15 -28.51 48.86 -3.05
N VAL A 16 -27.57 48.41 -2.18
CA VAL A 16 -27.42 48.86 -0.80
C VAL A 16 -26.42 50.02 -0.73
N PRO A 17 -26.69 51.09 0.00
CA PRO A 17 -25.84 52.28 0.09
C PRO A 17 -24.71 52.15 1.10
N VAL A 18 -23.56 52.73 0.73
CA VAL A 18 -22.36 52.93 1.53
C VAL A 18 -22.48 54.29 2.23
N THR A 19 -22.25 54.38 3.53
CA THR A 19 -22.00 55.64 4.24
C THR A 19 -20.67 55.63 4.96
N PRO A 20 -19.87 56.69 4.88
CA PRO A 20 -18.61 56.81 5.62
C PRO A 20 -18.85 57.60 6.94
N SER A 21 -18.16 57.23 8.01
CA SER A 21 -18.12 58.02 9.24
C SER A 21 -16.70 58.30 9.69
N ALA A 22 -16.56 59.56 10.06
CA ALA A 22 -15.38 60.36 10.25
C ALA A 22 -14.60 60.11 11.55
N ARG A 23 -13.36 60.57 11.48
CA ARG A 23 -12.36 60.78 12.54
C ARG A 23 -12.89 61.56 13.73
N LYS A 24 -12.42 61.23 14.96
CA LYS A 24 -12.15 62.21 16.04
C LYS A 24 -10.82 61.91 16.72
N ILE A 25 -9.95 62.91 16.64
CA ILE A 25 -8.72 63.09 17.40
C ILE A 25 -9.10 63.68 18.75
N ALA A 26 -8.55 63.15 19.83
CA ALA A 26 -8.49 63.86 21.11
C ALA A 26 -7.14 63.58 21.78
N ASN A 27 -6.34 64.63 21.87
CA ASN A 27 -5.15 64.71 22.71
C ASN A 27 -5.55 64.79 24.19
N MET A 28 -4.81 64.09 25.08
CA MET A 28 -4.56 64.58 26.43
C MET A 28 -3.26 64.01 27.02
N VAL A 29 -2.47 64.89 27.46
CA VAL A 29 -1.27 65.07 28.23
C VAL A 29 -1.08 64.09 29.40
N GLY A 30 0.12 63.47 29.44
CA GLY A 30 1.07 63.42 30.55
C GLY A 30 0.72 62.68 31.85
N ALA A 31 1.42 61.57 32.07
CA ALA A 31 1.96 61.21 33.39
C ALA A 31 3.17 60.28 33.21
N LEU A 32 4.29 60.73 33.73
CA LEU A 32 5.58 60.03 33.78
C LEU A 32 5.52 58.97 34.91
N ILE A 33 5.48 57.70 34.58
CA ILE A 33 5.70 56.60 35.54
C ILE A 33 6.97 55.86 35.10
N VAL A 34 8.00 55.96 35.94
CA VAL A 34 9.22 55.14 35.81
C VAL A 34 8.86 53.70 36.21
N ALA A 35 8.78 52.82 35.27
CA ALA A 35 8.65 51.38 35.52
C ALA A 35 10.00 50.68 35.21
N PHE A 36 10.48 49.99 36.22
CA PHE A 36 11.64 49.10 36.12
C PHE A 36 11.40 48.06 35.02
N ALA A 37 12.27 48.06 33.99
CA ALA A 37 12.23 47.05 32.96
C ALA A 37 12.85 45.78 33.52
N GLY A 38 11.98 44.84 33.93
CA GLY A 38 12.39 43.46 34.09
C GLY A 38 12.68 42.83 32.71
N ILE A 39 13.95 42.49 32.49
CA ILE A 39 14.37 41.76 31.29
C ILE A 39 13.83 40.35 31.42
N THR A 40 12.66 40.07 30.82
CA THR A 40 12.21 38.69 30.58
C THR A 40 12.98 38.15 29.39
N THR A 41 13.92 37.26 29.67
CA THR A 41 14.55 36.45 28.64
C THR A 41 13.50 35.57 27.96
N VAL A 42 13.08 35.93 26.75
CA VAL A 42 12.28 35.06 25.89
C VAL A 42 13.20 33.94 25.46
N THR A 43 13.06 32.77 26.08
CA THR A 43 13.65 31.55 25.56
C THR A 43 12.94 31.19 24.24
N VAL A 44 13.59 31.48 23.12
CA VAL A 44 13.19 30.96 21.80
C VAL A 44 13.30 29.44 21.90
N PRO A 45 12.20 28.67 21.64
CA PRO A 45 12.33 27.23 21.60
C PRO A 45 13.35 26.87 20.53
N ALA A 46 14.35 26.08 20.91
CA ALA A 46 15.34 25.57 19.97
C ALA A 46 14.59 24.87 18.82
N CYS A 47 14.83 25.33 17.61
CA CYS A 47 14.37 24.66 16.40
C CYS A 47 14.84 23.20 16.51
N ALA A 48 13.92 22.24 16.56
CA ALA A 48 14.28 20.83 16.56
C ALA A 48 15.19 20.57 15.35
N ALA A 49 16.38 20.05 15.61
CA ALA A 49 17.29 19.66 14.54
C ALA A 49 16.54 18.71 13.58
N PRO A 50 16.77 18.80 12.27
CA PRO A 50 16.13 17.87 11.33
C PRO A 50 16.46 16.45 11.77
N THR A 51 15.44 15.65 11.98
CA THR A 51 15.56 14.23 12.33
C THR A 51 16.45 13.57 11.28
N ALA A 52 17.60 13.05 11.72
CA ALA A 52 18.54 12.38 10.82
C ALA A 52 17.77 11.34 10.02
N THR A 53 17.87 11.41 8.70
CA THR A 53 17.24 10.46 7.78
C THR A 53 17.72 9.07 8.19
N THR A 54 16.83 8.22 8.68
CA THR A 54 17.18 6.87 9.11
C THR A 54 17.66 6.10 7.88
N HIS A 55 18.97 5.96 7.74
CA HIS A 55 19.53 5.16 6.66
C HIS A 55 19.40 3.69 7.01
N ILE A 56 18.56 2.97 6.25
CA ILE A 56 18.39 1.52 6.34
C ILE A 56 19.29 0.87 5.28
N ALA A 57 20.03 -0.16 5.68
CA ALA A 57 20.95 -0.86 4.78
C ALA A 57 20.22 -1.43 3.56
N SER A 58 20.85 -1.35 2.39
CA SER A 58 20.35 -1.97 1.17
C SER A 58 20.41 -3.50 1.23
N LEU A 59 19.52 -4.19 0.52
CA LEU A 59 19.56 -5.64 0.35
C LEU A 59 20.91 -6.11 -0.24
N PRO A 60 21.33 -7.34 0.02
CA PRO A 60 22.56 -7.90 -0.54
C PRO A 60 22.56 -7.99 -2.08
N GLN A 61 21.36 -8.10 -2.66
CA GLN A 61 21.17 -8.08 -4.12
C GLN A 61 19.89 -7.34 -4.49
N ALA A 62 19.83 -6.83 -5.72
CA ALA A 62 18.64 -6.22 -6.27
C ALA A 62 17.53 -7.28 -6.45
N VAL A 63 16.32 -6.94 -6.04
CA VAL A 63 15.15 -7.83 -6.12
C VAL A 63 13.85 -7.04 -6.32
N SER A 64 12.99 -7.53 -7.18
CA SER A 64 11.59 -7.10 -7.32
C SER A 64 10.65 -8.28 -7.11
N ASN A 65 9.35 -8.03 -7.03
CA ASN A 65 8.36 -9.09 -6.77
C ASN A 65 8.60 -9.90 -5.48
N ASN A 66 9.40 -9.38 -4.56
CA ASN A 66 9.72 -10.02 -3.29
C ASN A 66 8.60 -9.84 -2.27
N ALA A 67 8.28 -10.89 -1.54
CA ALA A 67 7.39 -10.80 -0.37
C ALA A 67 8.16 -10.22 0.83
N ILE A 68 7.53 -9.32 1.59
CA ILE A 68 8.16 -8.66 2.75
C ILE A 68 7.30 -8.79 4.00
N ALA A 69 7.93 -8.85 5.15
CA ALA A 69 7.23 -8.89 6.43
C ALA A 69 8.03 -8.19 7.53
N LEU A 70 7.33 -7.66 8.52
CA LEU A 70 7.90 -7.23 9.80
C LEU A 70 7.55 -8.26 10.85
N VAL A 71 8.55 -8.73 11.57
CA VAL A 71 8.35 -9.64 12.73
C VAL A 71 9.09 -9.11 13.95
N GLN A 72 8.65 -9.50 15.13
CA GLN A 72 9.24 -9.06 16.39
C GLN A 72 9.56 -10.23 17.29
N SER A 73 10.81 -10.31 17.72
CA SER A 73 11.28 -11.27 18.72
C SER A 73 11.81 -10.53 19.94
N GLY A 74 11.08 -10.60 21.03
CA GLY A 74 11.35 -9.78 22.21
C GLY A 74 11.24 -8.29 21.86
N GLN A 75 12.32 -7.54 22.10
CA GLN A 75 12.39 -6.12 21.76
C GLN A 75 12.99 -5.86 20.37
N GLN A 76 13.45 -6.90 19.66
CA GLN A 76 14.08 -6.76 18.35
C GLN A 76 13.07 -6.92 17.24
N ALA A 77 12.93 -5.88 16.40
CA ALA A 77 12.17 -5.91 15.16
C ALA A 77 13.07 -6.35 13.99
N TYR A 78 12.53 -7.20 13.11
CA TYR A 78 13.22 -7.67 11.93
C TYR A 78 12.38 -7.39 10.68
N LEU A 79 13.01 -6.73 9.71
CA LEU A 79 12.48 -6.60 8.36
C LEU A 79 12.95 -7.81 7.55
N LEU A 80 12.01 -8.53 6.95
CA LEU A 80 12.28 -9.75 6.18
C LEU A 80 11.95 -9.51 4.71
N SER A 81 12.75 -10.12 3.82
CA SER A 81 12.50 -10.18 2.39
C SER A 81 12.65 -11.61 1.92
N PHE A 82 11.68 -12.10 1.16
CA PHE A 82 11.59 -13.49 0.70
C PHE A 82 11.42 -13.55 -0.80
N MET A 83 12.21 -14.39 -1.47
CA MET A 83 12.07 -14.73 -2.89
C MET A 83 12.10 -13.50 -3.81
N GLY A 84 11.73 -13.69 -5.04
CA GLY A 84 11.54 -12.62 -6.02
C GLY A 84 12.38 -12.79 -7.27
N LEU A 85 12.49 -11.70 -8.02
CA LEU A 85 13.14 -11.60 -9.32
C LEU A 85 14.40 -10.75 -9.22
N GLY A 86 15.52 -11.30 -9.63
CA GLY A 86 16.79 -10.58 -9.72
C GLY A 86 16.84 -9.58 -10.89
N LYS A 87 17.97 -8.85 -10.98
CA LYS A 87 18.17 -7.75 -11.93
C LYS A 87 18.02 -8.11 -13.40
N ASP A 88 18.29 -9.37 -13.78
CA ASP A 88 18.28 -9.82 -15.18
C ASP A 88 16.85 -10.04 -15.71
N LYS A 89 15.86 -10.13 -14.82
CA LYS A 89 14.42 -10.16 -15.13
C LYS A 89 14.01 -11.28 -16.12
N ASP A 90 14.65 -12.43 -16.01
CA ASP A 90 14.31 -13.65 -16.75
C ASP A 90 13.95 -14.79 -15.78
N TYR A 91 13.56 -15.96 -16.30
CA TYR A 91 13.19 -17.10 -15.46
C TYR A 91 14.35 -17.64 -14.62
N GLN A 92 15.61 -17.45 -15.05
CA GLN A 92 16.80 -17.87 -14.32
C GLN A 92 17.10 -16.93 -13.15
N ALA A 93 16.62 -15.69 -13.22
CA ALA A 93 16.73 -14.70 -12.15
C ALA A 93 15.69 -14.87 -11.03
N VAL A 94 14.73 -15.78 -11.20
CA VAL A 94 13.76 -16.13 -10.13
C VAL A 94 14.50 -16.94 -9.07
N HIS A 95 14.35 -16.54 -7.81
CA HIS A 95 15.07 -17.18 -6.71
C HIS A 95 14.21 -17.34 -5.45
N ASN A 96 14.66 -18.20 -4.53
CA ASN A 96 14.05 -18.43 -3.24
C ASN A 96 14.88 -17.88 -2.07
N ASN A 97 15.86 -17.02 -2.33
CA ASN A 97 16.68 -16.38 -1.29
C ASN A 97 15.82 -15.64 -0.29
N ALA A 98 16.30 -15.57 0.95
CA ALA A 98 15.63 -14.82 1.99
C ALA A 98 16.65 -14.11 2.89
N TRP A 99 16.26 -12.94 3.37
CA TRP A 99 17.11 -12.08 4.18
C TRP A 99 16.33 -11.48 5.33
N ALA A 100 17.05 -11.19 6.43
CA ALA A 100 16.55 -10.50 7.61
C ALA A 100 17.46 -9.32 7.96
N LEU A 101 16.86 -8.20 8.34
CA LEU A 101 17.54 -7.01 8.86
C LEU A 101 16.99 -6.68 10.25
N ALA A 102 17.90 -6.62 11.23
CA ALA A 102 17.57 -6.20 12.60
C ALA A 102 17.41 -4.65 12.64
N LEU A 103 16.19 -4.16 12.81
CA LEU A 103 15.90 -2.73 12.69
C LEU A 103 16.28 -1.91 13.94
N ASN A 104 16.25 -2.51 15.13
CA ASN A 104 16.58 -1.83 16.39
C ASN A 104 18.10 -1.82 16.68
N THR A 105 18.90 -2.38 15.77
CA THR A 105 20.37 -2.47 15.93
C THR A 105 21.04 -1.43 15.05
N PRO A 106 21.78 -0.47 15.59
CA PRO A 106 22.53 0.53 14.82
C PRO A 106 23.47 -0.13 13.81
N ASN A 107 23.51 0.40 12.59
CA ASN A 107 24.37 -0.08 11.50
C ASN A 107 24.20 -1.55 11.14
N SER A 108 23.03 -2.14 11.46
CA SER A 108 22.70 -3.52 11.12
C SER A 108 22.78 -3.72 9.61
N GLN A 109 23.21 -4.91 9.22
CA GLN A 109 23.26 -5.36 7.83
C GLN A 109 22.31 -6.53 7.62
N TRP A 110 21.84 -6.68 6.42
CA TRP A 110 21.03 -7.83 6.04
C TRP A 110 21.80 -9.12 6.22
N GLN A 111 21.19 -10.06 6.90
CA GLN A 111 21.71 -11.41 7.10
C GLN A 111 20.94 -12.37 6.18
N THR A 112 21.67 -13.26 5.51
CA THR A 112 21.03 -14.38 4.81
C THR A 112 20.41 -15.32 5.83
N ILE A 113 19.14 -15.60 5.66
CA ILE A 113 18.39 -16.59 6.42
C ILE A 113 18.09 -17.80 5.55
N LYS A 114 17.53 -18.86 6.15
CA LYS A 114 17.17 -20.07 5.40
C LYS A 114 16.28 -19.70 4.22
N ALA A 115 16.62 -20.21 3.04
CA ALA A 115 15.84 -19.99 1.82
C ALA A 115 14.44 -20.58 1.92
N VAL A 116 13.47 -19.93 1.26
CA VAL A 116 12.09 -20.44 1.22
C VAL A 116 12.07 -21.81 0.53
N PRO A 117 11.41 -22.84 1.06
CA PRO A 117 11.30 -24.12 0.40
C PRO A 117 10.65 -23.99 -0.99
N HIS A 118 11.15 -24.76 -1.93
CA HIS A 118 10.62 -24.84 -3.29
C HIS A 118 10.65 -26.27 -3.80
N VAL A 119 9.91 -26.53 -4.87
CA VAL A 119 9.88 -27.84 -5.53
C VAL A 119 10.80 -27.78 -6.76
N ALA A 120 11.87 -28.58 -6.75
CA ALA A 120 12.76 -28.67 -7.91
C ALA A 120 11.99 -29.16 -9.16
N PRO A 121 12.31 -28.70 -10.38
CA PRO A 121 13.49 -27.89 -10.74
C PRO A 121 13.29 -26.37 -10.62
N LEU A 122 12.15 -25.92 -10.14
CA LEU A 122 11.79 -24.49 -10.05
C LEU A 122 12.59 -23.80 -8.94
N ALA A 123 13.21 -22.66 -9.25
CA ALA A 123 14.18 -22.03 -8.37
C ALA A 123 13.56 -21.16 -7.26
N GLY A 124 12.31 -20.76 -7.40
CA GLY A 124 11.64 -19.85 -6.46
C GLY A 124 10.29 -19.38 -6.97
N ARG A 125 9.82 -18.26 -6.43
CA ARG A 125 8.50 -17.69 -6.79
C ARG A 125 8.54 -16.17 -6.89
N LEU A 126 7.65 -15.68 -7.73
CA LEU A 126 7.30 -14.27 -7.89
C LEU A 126 5.90 -14.03 -7.31
N ALA A 127 5.61 -12.78 -7.00
CA ALA A 127 4.28 -12.34 -6.58
C ALA A 127 3.67 -13.11 -5.40
N SER A 128 4.52 -13.72 -4.56
CA SER A 128 4.12 -14.19 -3.24
C SER A 128 3.83 -13.01 -2.34
N ILE A 129 2.97 -13.22 -1.35
CA ILE A 129 2.71 -12.23 -0.28
C ILE A 129 3.21 -12.76 1.05
N ALA A 130 3.73 -11.89 1.92
CA ALA A 130 4.07 -12.25 3.28
C ALA A 130 3.49 -11.26 4.28
N VAL A 131 3.15 -11.76 5.46
CA VAL A 131 2.70 -10.95 6.60
C VAL A 131 3.38 -11.43 7.87
N GLY A 132 3.72 -10.49 8.75
CA GLY A 132 4.31 -10.79 10.05
C GLY A 132 3.25 -10.85 11.14
N ILE A 133 3.33 -11.87 11.99
CA ILE A 133 2.56 -11.96 13.24
C ILE A 133 3.52 -12.40 14.34
N LYS A 134 3.75 -11.53 15.32
CA LYS A 134 4.70 -11.78 16.42
C LYS A 134 6.10 -12.09 15.87
N ASP A 135 6.66 -13.24 16.21
CA ASP A 135 7.99 -13.73 15.80
C ASP A 135 8.01 -14.53 14.50
N SER A 136 6.90 -14.56 13.78
CA SER A 136 6.74 -15.43 12.62
C SER A 136 6.24 -14.64 11.39
N ALA A 137 6.83 -14.95 10.23
CA ALA A 137 6.32 -14.52 8.94
C ALA A 137 5.57 -15.66 8.26
N TYR A 138 4.41 -15.35 7.71
CA TYR A 138 3.59 -16.26 6.92
C TYR A 138 3.71 -15.89 5.46
N VAL A 139 4.17 -16.83 4.63
CA VAL A 139 4.45 -16.64 3.21
C VAL A 139 3.46 -17.47 2.40
N PHE A 140 2.72 -16.80 1.50
CA PHE A 140 1.62 -17.41 0.76
C PHE A 140 1.80 -17.27 -0.74
N GLY A 141 1.37 -18.29 -1.46
CA GLY A 141 1.16 -18.28 -2.90
C GLY A 141 2.37 -17.87 -3.71
N GLY A 142 2.09 -17.09 -4.73
CA GLY A 142 3.04 -16.74 -5.77
C GLY A 142 3.05 -17.76 -6.90
N TYR A 143 3.79 -17.44 -7.95
CA TYR A 143 3.94 -18.31 -9.11
C TYR A 143 5.41 -18.62 -9.41
N THR A 144 5.62 -19.77 -10.02
CA THR A 144 6.92 -20.18 -10.53
C THR A 144 6.99 -19.88 -12.03
N VAL A 145 8.20 -19.67 -12.55
CA VAL A 145 8.43 -19.48 -13.98
C VAL A 145 9.35 -20.59 -14.47
N ALA A 146 8.86 -21.41 -15.39
CA ALA A 146 9.62 -22.47 -16.02
C ALA A 146 10.48 -21.93 -17.19
N GLU A 147 11.40 -22.74 -17.70
CA GLU A 147 12.27 -22.40 -18.85
C GLU A 147 11.46 -22.06 -20.11
N ASN A 148 10.33 -22.72 -20.30
CA ASN A 148 9.41 -22.47 -21.42
C ASN A 148 8.47 -21.26 -21.14
N HIS A 149 8.72 -20.52 -20.06
CA HIS A 149 7.91 -19.38 -19.56
C HIS A 149 6.50 -19.74 -19.09
N ASP A 150 6.21 -21.00 -18.82
CA ASP A 150 4.96 -21.36 -18.14
C ASP A 150 4.97 -20.85 -16.71
N GLU A 151 3.90 -20.19 -16.33
CA GLU A 151 3.67 -19.63 -15.00
C GLU A 151 2.61 -20.47 -14.26
N ILE A 152 2.96 -20.95 -13.06
CA ILE A 152 2.09 -21.82 -12.26
C ILE A 152 1.96 -21.25 -10.86
N SER A 153 0.74 -20.84 -10.50
CA SER A 153 0.41 -20.42 -9.14
C SER A 153 0.46 -21.60 -8.17
N THR A 154 1.01 -21.40 -6.99
CA THR A 154 1.26 -22.47 -6.02
C THR A 154 0.28 -22.43 -4.84
N VAL A 155 -0.03 -23.58 -4.25
CA VAL A 155 -0.92 -23.73 -3.08
C VAL A 155 -0.16 -23.80 -1.77
N ASP A 156 1.12 -24.16 -1.80
CA ASP A 156 1.92 -24.41 -0.60
C ASP A 156 2.35 -23.12 0.07
N ASN A 157 2.21 -23.09 1.38
CA ASN A 157 2.44 -21.94 2.24
C ASN A 157 3.38 -22.30 3.37
N TYR A 158 4.07 -21.30 3.89
CA TYR A 158 5.07 -21.52 4.92
C TYR A 158 4.96 -20.49 6.04
N ARG A 159 5.11 -20.96 7.26
CA ARG A 159 5.42 -20.14 8.43
C ARG A 159 6.93 -20.18 8.66
N TYR A 160 7.58 -19.03 8.60
CA TYR A 160 8.98 -18.85 8.98
C TYR A 160 9.07 -18.31 10.41
N SER A 161 9.92 -18.89 11.26
CA SER A 161 10.22 -18.37 12.59
C SER A 161 11.60 -17.73 12.62
N ILE A 162 11.67 -16.44 12.98
CA ILE A 162 12.93 -15.71 13.10
C ILE A 162 13.80 -16.28 14.23
N ASN A 163 13.19 -16.84 15.28
CA ASN A 163 13.90 -17.39 16.44
C ASN A 163 14.66 -18.68 16.12
N THR A 164 14.14 -19.51 15.22
CA THR A 164 14.72 -20.81 14.90
C THR A 164 15.37 -20.85 13.53
N ASN A 165 15.15 -19.82 12.69
CA ASN A 165 15.54 -19.78 11.28
C ASN A 165 15.03 -21.02 10.52
N GLN A 166 13.77 -21.41 10.74
CA GLN A 166 13.16 -22.59 10.13
C GLN A 166 11.79 -22.28 9.52
N TYR A 167 11.48 -23.00 8.45
CA TYR A 167 10.14 -23.01 7.86
C TYR A 167 9.36 -24.23 8.34
N LYS A 168 8.09 -24.01 8.64
CA LYS A 168 7.08 -25.06 8.76
C LYS A 168 6.10 -24.90 7.60
N ARG A 169 5.86 -25.96 6.82
CA ARG A 169 4.72 -25.98 5.88
C ARG A 169 3.44 -25.91 6.69
N ILE A 170 2.54 -25.05 6.31
CA ILE A 170 1.22 -24.88 6.89
C ILE A 170 0.16 -25.34 5.86
N ALA A 171 -1.11 -25.37 6.25
CA ALA A 171 -2.17 -25.86 5.39
C ALA A 171 -2.16 -25.18 4.02
N ASP A 172 -2.27 -25.98 2.96
CA ASP A 172 -2.32 -25.49 1.60
C ASP A 172 -3.56 -24.63 1.40
N MET A 173 -3.43 -23.52 0.64
CA MET A 173 -4.58 -22.68 0.36
C MET A 173 -5.59 -23.38 -0.56
N PRO A 174 -6.90 -23.19 -0.35
CA PRO A 174 -7.93 -23.84 -1.16
C PRO A 174 -7.86 -23.49 -2.64
N VAL A 175 -7.52 -22.26 -2.96
CA VAL A 175 -7.34 -21.77 -4.33
C VAL A 175 -5.96 -21.12 -4.43
N ALA A 176 -5.08 -21.68 -5.24
CA ALA A 176 -3.75 -21.11 -5.49
C ALA A 176 -3.89 -19.70 -6.05
N VAL A 177 -3.14 -18.74 -5.49
CA VAL A 177 -3.13 -17.36 -5.98
C VAL A 177 -1.73 -16.78 -5.95
N ASP A 178 -1.49 -15.90 -6.89
CA ASP A 178 -0.39 -14.96 -6.89
C ASP A 178 -0.90 -13.54 -7.09
N ASP A 179 -0.03 -12.55 -6.96
CA ASP A 179 -0.42 -11.14 -7.05
C ASP A 179 -1.66 -10.78 -6.20
N THR A 180 -1.87 -11.50 -5.09
CA THR A 180 -2.91 -11.21 -4.11
C THR A 180 -2.47 -10.09 -3.17
N ALA A 181 -3.43 -9.40 -2.56
CA ALA A 181 -3.18 -8.49 -1.45
C ALA A 181 -3.52 -9.17 -0.12
N ALA A 182 -2.85 -8.80 0.97
CA ALA A 182 -3.09 -9.39 2.28
C ALA A 182 -3.24 -8.35 3.39
N ALA A 183 -4.07 -8.68 4.38
CA ALA A 183 -4.19 -7.94 5.63
C ALA A 183 -4.33 -8.90 6.82
N THR A 184 -3.99 -8.41 8.02
CA THR A 184 -4.11 -9.18 9.27
C THR A 184 -5.17 -8.60 10.19
N TYR A 185 -5.90 -9.46 10.87
CA TYR A 185 -6.89 -9.07 11.86
C TYR A 185 -6.67 -9.83 13.17
N LEU A 186 -6.70 -9.10 14.29
CA LEU A 186 -6.51 -9.62 15.65
C LEU A 186 -5.20 -10.41 15.86
N GLN A 187 -4.12 -10.11 15.10
CA GLN A 187 -2.85 -10.86 15.16
C GLN A 187 -3.07 -12.40 15.03
N ARG A 188 -4.10 -12.80 14.29
CA ARG A 188 -4.51 -14.20 14.13
C ARG A 188 -4.97 -14.54 12.72
N TYR A 189 -5.92 -13.78 12.18
CA TYR A 189 -6.52 -14.06 10.88
C TYR A 189 -5.77 -13.34 9.78
N ILE A 190 -5.38 -14.05 8.74
CA ILE A 190 -4.72 -13.49 7.55
C ILE A 190 -5.69 -13.62 6.38
N TYR A 191 -6.09 -12.49 5.83
CA TYR A 191 -6.96 -12.41 4.66
C TYR A 191 -6.12 -12.26 3.42
N LEU A 192 -6.42 -13.07 2.39
CA LEU A 192 -5.90 -12.94 1.04
C LEU A 192 -7.05 -12.50 0.14
N PHE A 193 -6.89 -11.34 -0.49
CA PHE A 193 -7.92 -10.72 -1.33
C PHE A 193 -7.60 -10.92 -2.79
N GLY A 194 -8.48 -11.61 -3.55
CA GLY A 194 -8.34 -11.79 -4.98
C GLY A 194 -7.02 -12.41 -5.42
N GLY A 195 -6.50 -11.95 -6.54
CA GLY A 195 -5.26 -12.41 -7.15
C GLY A 195 -5.49 -13.20 -8.44
N TRP A 196 -4.37 -13.62 -9.04
CA TRP A 196 -4.37 -14.47 -10.21
C TRP A 196 -4.36 -15.95 -9.82
N HIS A 197 -5.12 -16.77 -10.53
CA HIS A 197 -5.15 -18.22 -10.42
C HIS A 197 -5.04 -18.83 -11.80
N ASN A 198 -3.92 -19.45 -12.14
CA ASN A 198 -3.58 -20.14 -13.40
C ASN A 198 -4.37 -19.72 -14.67
N ASP A 199 -5.70 -19.68 -14.61
CA ASP A 199 -6.58 -19.40 -15.74
C ASP A 199 -7.27 -18.05 -15.70
N GLY A 200 -7.17 -17.29 -14.59
CA GLY A 200 -7.80 -15.98 -14.46
C GLY A 200 -7.82 -15.42 -13.05
N ASN A 201 -8.39 -14.25 -12.93
CA ASN A 201 -8.55 -13.56 -11.65
C ASN A 201 -9.67 -14.17 -10.84
N ILE A 202 -9.54 -14.09 -9.53
CA ILE A 202 -10.61 -14.44 -8.58
C ILE A 202 -11.02 -13.22 -7.74
N ASN A 203 -12.25 -13.21 -7.26
CA ASN A 203 -12.76 -12.21 -6.31
C ASN A 203 -12.96 -12.78 -4.89
N LEU A 204 -12.39 -13.95 -4.64
CA LEU A 204 -12.47 -14.62 -3.35
C LEU A 204 -11.67 -13.86 -2.29
N VAL A 205 -12.10 -14.01 -1.03
CA VAL A 205 -11.34 -13.59 0.14
C VAL A 205 -11.06 -14.82 0.99
N GLN A 206 -9.88 -15.40 0.84
CA GLN A 206 -9.45 -16.58 1.59
C GLN A 206 -8.89 -16.14 2.94
N VAL A 207 -9.29 -16.80 4.03
CA VAL A 207 -8.88 -16.45 5.39
C VAL A 207 -8.15 -17.62 6.01
N TYR A 208 -6.91 -17.39 6.40
CA TYR A 208 -6.10 -18.35 7.14
C TYR A 208 -6.13 -18.04 8.64
N ASP A 209 -6.49 -19.02 9.45
CA ASP A 209 -6.40 -18.93 10.91
C ASP A 209 -5.08 -19.53 11.41
N THR A 210 -4.21 -18.66 11.92
CA THR A 210 -2.88 -19.04 12.37
C THR A 210 -2.87 -19.91 13.63
N GLN A 211 -3.96 -19.98 14.39
CA GLN A 211 -4.08 -20.80 15.59
C GLN A 211 -4.50 -22.23 15.28
N THR A 212 -5.39 -22.41 14.31
CA THR A 212 -5.95 -23.73 13.96
C THR A 212 -5.27 -24.36 12.75
N ASP A 213 -4.44 -23.62 12.00
CA ASP A 213 -3.81 -24.04 10.73
C ASP A 213 -4.89 -24.46 9.71
N THR A 214 -5.93 -23.64 9.56
CA THR A 214 -7.08 -23.93 8.68
C THR A 214 -7.45 -22.73 7.83
N TRP A 215 -8.11 -22.99 6.69
CA TRP A 215 -8.65 -22.00 5.79
C TRP A 215 -10.17 -21.92 5.84
N ALA A 216 -10.69 -20.72 5.62
CA ALA A 216 -12.09 -20.44 5.42
C ALA A 216 -12.29 -19.40 4.31
N GLN A 217 -13.51 -19.28 3.81
CA GLN A 217 -13.92 -18.27 2.84
C GLN A 217 -14.69 -17.15 3.55
N ALA A 218 -14.22 -15.90 3.42
CA ALA A 218 -14.97 -14.73 3.85
C ALA A 218 -15.87 -14.18 2.72
N SER A 219 -16.65 -13.12 3.04
CA SER A 219 -17.47 -12.41 2.04
C SER A 219 -16.62 -12.01 0.83
N PRO A 220 -16.95 -12.45 -0.39
CA PRO A 220 -16.17 -12.12 -1.58
C PRO A 220 -16.24 -10.62 -1.90
N MET A 221 -15.27 -10.13 -2.66
CA MET A 221 -15.25 -8.74 -3.13
C MET A 221 -16.39 -8.50 -4.13
N PRO A 222 -17.26 -7.47 -3.94
CA PRO A 222 -18.36 -7.16 -4.83
C PRO A 222 -17.93 -6.31 -6.05
N ALA A 223 -16.76 -6.59 -6.60
CA ALA A 223 -16.14 -5.88 -7.71
C ALA A 223 -15.60 -6.88 -8.73
N PRO A 224 -15.19 -6.43 -9.93
CA PRO A 224 -14.49 -7.29 -10.86
C PRO A 224 -13.29 -7.96 -10.16
N ALA A 225 -13.09 -9.23 -10.45
CA ALA A 225 -11.90 -9.94 -10.00
C ALA A 225 -10.64 -9.28 -10.55
N VAL A 226 -9.63 -9.08 -9.70
CA VAL A 226 -8.39 -8.38 -10.05
C VAL A 226 -7.18 -9.09 -9.43
N PHE A 227 -6.00 -8.78 -9.94
CA PHE A 227 -4.71 -9.14 -9.37
C PHE A 227 -3.79 -7.91 -9.32
N GLY A 228 -2.80 -7.90 -8.43
CA GLY A 228 -1.90 -6.77 -8.22
C GLY A 228 -2.58 -5.53 -7.63
N GLN A 229 -3.72 -5.73 -6.96
CA GLN A 229 -4.39 -4.72 -6.14
C GLN A 229 -3.60 -4.48 -4.84
N ALA A 230 -3.93 -3.37 -4.16
CA ALA A 230 -3.34 -3.04 -2.87
C ALA A 230 -4.40 -2.96 -1.78
N VAL A 231 -4.07 -3.38 -0.56
CA VAL A 231 -4.94 -3.30 0.62
C VAL A 231 -4.18 -2.81 1.84
N GLY A 232 -4.81 -1.94 2.61
CA GLY A 232 -4.40 -1.61 3.97
C GLY A 232 -5.56 -1.81 4.94
N MET A 233 -5.24 -2.06 6.20
CA MET A 233 -6.22 -2.33 7.26
C MET A 233 -5.81 -1.66 8.56
N VAL A 234 -6.78 -1.08 9.26
CA VAL A 234 -6.66 -0.59 10.63
C VAL A 234 -7.82 -1.15 11.43
N ASP A 235 -7.53 -1.83 12.52
CA ASP A 235 -8.51 -2.57 13.31
C ASP A 235 -9.33 -3.55 12.43
N ASN A 236 -10.65 -3.36 12.32
CA ASN A 236 -11.52 -4.15 11.47
C ASN A 236 -11.91 -3.47 10.14
N LYS A 237 -11.31 -2.32 9.82
CA LYS A 237 -11.63 -1.52 8.63
C LYS A 237 -10.49 -1.59 7.62
N LEU A 238 -10.82 -1.82 6.37
CA LEU A 238 -9.85 -1.92 5.28
C LEU A 238 -10.28 -1.10 4.07
N VAL A 239 -9.31 -0.69 3.28
CA VAL A 239 -9.53 -0.17 1.92
C VAL A 239 -8.66 -0.94 0.96
N LEU A 240 -9.31 -1.46 -0.09
CA LEU A 240 -8.67 -2.17 -1.19
C LEU A 240 -8.89 -1.38 -2.47
N CYS A 241 -7.82 -1.15 -3.24
CA CYS A 241 -7.90 -0.40 -4.48
C CYS A 241 -7.17 -1.08 -5.63
N ASP A 242 -7.69 -0.83 -6.84
CA ASP A 242 -7.03 -1.00 -8.12
C ASP A 242 -6.75 -2.45 -8.53
N GLY A 243 -5.62 -2.66 -9.19
CA GLY A 243 -5.24 -3.92 -9.80
C GLY A 243 -5.64 -4.02 -11.27
N VAL A 244 -5.54 -5.23 -11.79
CA VAL A 244 -5.77 -5.55 -13.20
C VAL A 244 -6.85 -6.61 -13.33
N LYS A 245 -7.84 -6.35 -14.17
CA LYS A 245 -8.84 -7.33 -14.59
C LYS A 245 -8.51 -7.95 -15.93
N VAL A 246 -8.88 -9.21 -16.10
CA VAL A 246 -8.88 -9.87 -17.42
C VAL A 246 -10.13 -9.44 -18.16
N GLN A 247 -9.95 -9.06 -19.42
CA GLN A 247 -11.04 -8.76 -20.33
C GLN A 247 -11.04 -9.80 -21.45
N ALA A 248 -12.19 -10.41 -21.72
CA ALA A 248 -12.34 -11.31 -22.83
C ALA A 248 -12.14 -10.56 -24.17
N ASN A 249 -11.37 -11.18 -25.07
CA ASN A 249 -11.12 -10.62 -26.38
C ASN A 249 -11.11 -11.77 -27.40
N ILE A 250 -11.88 -11.64 -28.49
CA ILE A 250 -12.01 -12.68 -29.50
C ILE A 250 -10.73 -12.89 -30.31
N ASN A 251 -9.86 -11.89 -30.37
CA ASN A 251 -8.65 -11.92 -31.20
C ASN A 251 -7.41 -12.38 -30.44
N VAL A 252 -7.46 -12.41 -29.11
CA VAL A 252 -6.34 -12.85 -28.23
C VAL A 252 -6.88 -13.64 -27.06
N ARG A 253 -6.12 -14.60 -26.59
CA ARG A 253 -6.54 -15.47 -25.47
C ARG A 253 -6.94 -14.64 -24.24
N ARG A 254 -6.22 -13.56 -23.95
CA ARG A 254 -6.42 -12.69 -22.80
C ARG A 254 -6.03 -11.27 -23.13
N SER A 255 -6.75 -10.29 -22.64
CA SER A 255 -6.30 -8.91 -22.55
C SER A 255 -6.38 -8.44 -21.11
N TYR A 256 -5.51 -7.51 -20.74
CA TYR A 256 -5.36 -7.02 -19.38
C TYR A 256 -5.72 -5.54 -19.34
N GLN A 257 -6.57 -5.17 -18.41
CA GLN A 257 -7.01 -3.78 -18.24
C GLN A 257 -6.91 -3.37 -16.77
N ALA A 258 -6.32 -2.21 -16.53
CA ALA A 258 -6.35 -1.57 -15.21
C ALA A 258 -7.80 -1.39 -14.72
N SER A 259 -8.05 -1.61 -13.44
CA SER A 259 -9.37 -1.57 -12.82
C SER A 259 -9.40 -0.50 -11.72
N PRO A 260 -9.82 0.75 -12.03
CA PRO A 260 -9.85 1.85 -11.06
C PRO A 260 -11.05 1.71 -10.12
N VAL A 261 -11.03 0.71 -9.26
CA VAL A 261 -12.08 0.40 -8.29
C VAL A 261 -11.49 0.39 -6.90
N CYS A 262 -12.10 1.14 -5.98
CA CYS A 262 -11.79 1.09 -4.56
C CYS A 262 -12.98 0.57 -3.76
N LEU A 263 -12.71 -0.28 -2.79
CA LEU A 263 -13.68 -0.86 -1.86
C LEU A 263 -13.29 -0.49 -0.43
N PHE A 264 -14.25 -0.05 0.36
CA PHE A 264 -14.17 -0.05 1.81
C PHE A 264 -14.78 -1.33 2.34
N GLY A 265 -14.09 -2.02 3.22
CA GLY A 265 -14.57 -3.22 3.89
C GLY A 265 -14.54 -3.05 5.40
N GLU A 266 -15.53 -3.58 6.09
CA GLU A 266 -15.57 -3.66 7.54
C GLU A 266 -15.81 -5.11 7.96
N VAL A 267 -14.81 -5.70 8.63
CA VAL A 267 -14.90 -7.06 9.17
C VAL A 267 -15.82 -7.04 10.37
N ASN A 268 -16.82 -7.92 10.36
CA ASN A 268 -17.76 -8.02 11.47
C ASN A 268 -17.05 -8.59 12.71
N PRO A 269 -17.04 -7.89 13.85
CA PRO A 269 -16.30 -8.33 15.04
C PRO A 269 -16.84 -9.63 15.65
N ASN A 270 -18.09 -9.97 15.39
CA ASN A 270 -18.71 -11.21 15.88
C ASN A 270 -18.60 -12.37 14.88
N ASN A 271 -18.21 -12.10 13.63
CA ASN A 271 -18.00 -13.10 12.59
C ASN A 271 -16.92 -12.62 11.62
N HIS A 272 -15.69 -12.98 11.87
CA HIS A 272 -14.52 -12.58 11.08
C HIS A 272 -14.58 -13.01 9.60
N LEU A 273 -15.48 -13.93 9.22
CA LEU A 273 -15.70 -14.32 7.82
C LEU A 273 -16.70 -13.41 7.10
N ARG A 274 -17.38 -12.54 7.81
CA ARG A 274 -18.27 -11.55 7.22
C ARG A 274 -17.57 -10.22 7.06
N ILE A 275 -17.50 -9.72 5.84
CA ILE A 275 -17.04 -8.39 5.50
C ILE A 275 -18.18 -7.62 4.87
N ASP A 276 -18.55 -6.49 5.46
CA ASP A 276 -19.55 -5.58 4.91
C ASP A 276 -18.83 -4.61 3.97
N TRP A 277 -19.10 -4.73 2.67
CA TRP A 277 -18.42 -4.01 1.61
C TRP A 277 -19.18 -2.76 1.15
N GLN A 278 -18.45 -1.71 0.82
CA GLN A 278 -18.95 -0.47 0.22
C GLN A 278 -18.05 -0.05 -0.95
N LEU A 279 -18.64 0.28 -2.09
CA LEU A 279 -17.90 0.89 -3.20
C LEU A 279 -17.51 2.33 -2.81
N LEU A 280 -16.25 2.70 -3.03
CA LEU A 280 -15.75 4.05 -2.85
C LEU A 280 -15.58 4.77 -4.19
N ALA A 281 -15.71 6.10 -4.16
CA ALA A 281 -15.17 6.92 -5.24
C ALA A 281 -13.66 6.69 -5.33
N HIS A 282 -13.16 6.55 -6.55
CA HIS A 282 -11.73 6.32 -6.76
C HIS A 282 -10.91 7.58 -6.42
N TYR A 283 -9.73 7.44 -5.82
CA TYR A 283 -8.89 8.55 -5.37
C TYR A 283 -8.50 9.52 -6.48
N SER A 284 -8.30 9.04 -7.71
CA SER A 284 -7.94 9.89 -8.85
C SER A 284 -9.07 10.81 -9.35
N VAL A 285 -10.31 10.52 -8.96
CA VAL A 285 -11.50 11.33 -9.30
C VAL A 285 -11.92 12.21 -8.14
N ALA A 286 -11.81 11.70 -6.92
CA ALA A 286 -12.27 12.39 -5.71
C ALA A 286 -11.52 13.71 -5.43
N ASN A 287 -10.29 13.84 -5.92
CA ASN A 287 -9.42 14.99 -5.66
C ASN A 287 -9.32 15.99 -6.83
N GLN A 288 -10.15 15.84 -7.87
CA GLN A 288 -10.13 16.76 -9.01
C GLN A 288 -11.26 17.79 -8.91
N SER A 289 -10.88 19.05 -8.75
CA SER A 289 -11.80 20.18 -8.80
C SER A 289 -12.20 20.60 -10.23
N ASP A 290 -11.66 19.95 -11.26
CA ASP A 290 -11.87 20.31 -12.66
C ASP A 290 -12.87 19.39 -13.34
N THR A 291 -13.88 19.98 -13.96
CA THR A 291 -15.07 19.33 -14.57
C THR A 291 -14.79 18.61 -15.91
N LYS A 292 -13.54 18.52 -16.34
CA LYS A 292 -13.18 17.66 -17.48
C LYS A 292 -13.19 16.20 -17.00
N GLN A 293 -13.95 15.39 -17.69
CA GLN A 293 -14.11 13.96 -17.45
C GLN A 293 -12.75 13.23 -17.56
N HIS A 294 -11.94 13.30 -16.48
CA HIS A 294 -10.75 12.50 -16.39
C HIS A 294 -11.15 11.07 -16.03
N LEU A 295 -10.76 10.12 -16.87
CA LEU A 295 -10.90 8.71 -16.57
C LEU A 295 -10.05 8.39 -15.32
N ALA A 296 -10.64 7.68 -14.39
CA ALA A 296 -9.91 7.22 -13.22
C ALA A 296 -8.69 6.37 -13.64
N THR A 297 -7.52 6.70 -13.10
CA THR A 297 -6.27 6.01 -13.39
C THR A 297 -5.95 5.04 -12.25
N ALA A 298 -6.03 3.74 -12.54
CA ALA A 298 -5.66 2.69 -11.59
C ALA A 298 -4.15 2.45 -11.59
N HIS A 299 -3.63 2.05 -10.44
CA HIS A 299 -2.24 1.64 -10.30
C HIS A 299 -2.13 0.14 -10.03
N TYR A 300 -1.18 -0.49 -10.65
CA TYR A 300 -0.85 -1.89 -10.52
C TYR A 300 0.36 -2.07 -9.62
N ARG A 301 0.26 -3.02 -8.69
CA ARG A 301 1.35 -3.36 -7.75
C ARG A 301 1.84 -2.18 -6.91
N MET A 302 0.90 -1.39 -6.38
CA MET A 302 1.16 -0.44 -5.30
C MET A 302 1.47 -1.17 -4.00
N ALA A 303 2.25 -0.50 -3.13
CA ALA A 303 2.34 -0.87 -1.73
C ALA A 303 1.22 -0.20 -0.91
N ALA A 304 0.59 -0.90 0.03
CA ALA A 304 -0.39 -0.29 0.93
C ALA A 304 -0.31 -0.84 2.35
N THR A 305 -0.70 -0.02 3.33
CA THR A 305 -0.83 -0.41 4.73
C THR A 305 -1.78 0.51 5.48
N GLY A 306 -2.23 0.09 6.66
CA GLY A 306 -2.90 0.94 7.63
C GLY A 306 -1.91 1.65 8.54
N ILE A 307 -2.24 2.89 8.93
CA ILE A 307 -1.51 3.68 9.94
C ILE A 307 -2.50 4.28 10.93
N GLN A 308 -2.06 4.46 12.17
CA GLN A 308 -2.84 5.15 13.20
C GLN A 308 -2.68 6.66 13.07
N THR A 309 -3.77 7.40 13.37
CA THR A 309 -3.79 8.85 13.47
C THR A 309 -4.53 9.27 14.74
N PRO A 310 -4.40 10.52 15.22
CA PRO A 310 -5.14 10.99 16.40
C PRO A 310 -6.67 10.85 16.28
N ASN A 311 -7.20 10.80 15.05
CA ASN A 311 -8.64 10.75 14.77
C ASN A 311 -9.15 9.34 14.41
N GLY A 312 -8.32 8.29 14.52
CA GLY A 312 -8.71 6.92 14.21
C GLY A 312 -7.63 6.21 13.37
N GLY A 313 -7.71 6.25 12.06
CA GLY A 313 -6.72 5.60 11.21
C GLY A 313 -6.79 6.07 9.77
N GLN A 314 -5.75 5.77 9.01
CA GLN A 314 -5.68 6.00 7.58
C GLN A 314 -5.18 4.75 6.87
N ILE A 315 -5.62 4.58 5.63
CA ILE A 315 -5.01 3.64 4.72
C ILE A 315 -4.17 4.44 3.73
N VAL A 316 -2.92 4.05 3.58
CA VAL A 316 -1.96 4.71 2.68
C VAL A 316 -1.55 3.77 1.56
N PHE A 317 -1.46 4.32 0.34
CA PHE A 317 -1.07 3.63 -0.89
C PHE A 317 0.11 4.37 -1.51
N LEU A 318 1.14 3.63 -1.96
CA LEU A 318 2.39 4.22 -2.42
C LEU A 318 2.85 3.59 -3.74
N GLY A 319 3.22 4.43 -4.70
CA GLY A 319 3.87 4.00 -5.94
C GLY A 319 2.97 3.15 -6.86
N GLY A 320 3.49 2.03 -7.35
CA GLY A 320 2.85 1.24 -8.39
C GLY A 320 3.02 1.84 -9.78
N SER A 321 2.30 1.35 -10.79
CA SER A 321 2.34 1.89 -12.15
C SER A 321 0.93 1.96 -12.74
N ASP A 322 0.64 3.01 -13.50
CA ASP A 322 -0.61 3.16 -14.25
C ASP A 322 -0.64 2.33 -15.54
N ASN A 323 0.49 1.73 -15.92
CA ASN A 323 0.60 0.83 -17.04
C ASN A 323 0.83 -0.62 -16.56
N PRO A 324 -0.18 -1.50 -16.50
CA PRO A 324 -0.03 -2.88 -16.09
C PRO A 324 1.01 -3.63 -16.92
N TYR A 325 1.86 -4.42 -16.26
CA TYR A 325 3.05 -5.02 -16.84
C TYR A 325 3.26 -6.48 -16.41
N ASN A 326 4.04 -7.22 -17.19
CA ASN A 326 4.55 -8.53 -16.85
C ASN A 326 5.71 -8.44 -15.83
N TYR A 327 6.22 -9.57 -15.37
CA TYR A 327 7.28 -9.60 -14.35
C TYR A 327 8.57 -8.85 -14.75
N SER A 328 8.81 -8.61 -16.04
CA SER A 328 10.01 -7.90 -16.50
C SER A 328 9.86 -6.36 -16.47
N GLY A 329 8.67 -5.84 -16.16
CA GLY A 329 8.36 -4.40 -16.19
C GLY A 329 7.86 -3.91 -17.55
N MET A 330 7.75 -4.79 -18.54
CA MET A 330 7.17 -4.46 -19.85
C MET A 330 5.66 -4.53 -19.78
N GLY A 331 5.00 -3.42 -20.11
CA GLY A 331 3.55 -3.34 -20.11
C GLY A 331 2.88 -4.28 -21.11
N TYR A 332 1.67 -4.74 -20.78
CA TYR A 332 0.87 -5.58 -21.67
C TYR A 332 0.47 -4.88 -22.98
N ASN A 333 0.64 -3.57 -23.06
CA ASN A 333 0.51 -2.76 -24.26
C ASN A 333 1.81 -2.65 -25.10
N GLY A 334 2.86 -3.36 -24.71
CA GLY A 334 4.18 -3.35 -25.37
C GLY A 334 5.04 -2.13 -25.06
N LYS A 335 4.63 -1.27 -24.10
CA LYS A 335 5.42 -0.12 -23.65
C LYS A 335 6.02 -0.39 -22.27
N PRO A 336 7.24 0.06 -21.99
CA PRO A 336 7.80 -0.01 -20.63
C PRO A 336 6.88 0.68 -19.62
N SER A 337 6.75 0.09 -18.43
CA SER A 337 5.98 0.68 -17.33
C SER A 337 6.89 1.50 -16.44
N GLU A 338 6.38 2.62 -15.96
CA GLU A 338 7.13 3.51 -15.07
C GLU A 338 6.43 3.64 -13.72
N PRO A 339 7.17 3.85 -12.64
CA PRO A 339 6.60 3.97 -11.31
C PRO A 339 5.87 5.29 -11.09
N SER A 340 4.74 5.24 -10.38
CA SER A 340 4.03 6.42 -9.89
C SER A 340 4.81 7.12 -8.78
N LEU A 341 4.82 8.45 -8.83
CA LEU A 341 5.45 9.32 -7.82
C LEU A 341 4.56 9.53 -6.59
N TYR A 342 3.30 9.12 -6.60
CA TYR A 342 2.33 9.57 -5.61
C TYR A 342 2.10 8.61 -4.45
N LYS A 343 1.82 9.20 -3.27
CA LYS A 343 1.21 8.60 -2.08
C LYS A 343 -0.23 9.09 -1.99
N TYR A 344 -1.18 8.17 -1.82
CA TYR A 344 -2.60 8.45 -1.58
C TYR A 344 -2.97 8.02 -0.18
N GLY A 345 -3.82 8.79 0.49
CA GLY A 345 -4.31 8.49 1.82
C GLY A 345 -5.83 8.48 1.86
N PHE A 346 -6.43 7.52 2.56
CA PHE A 346 -7.85 7.48 2.86
C PHE A 346 -8.07 7.57 4.37
N ASP A 347 -8.76 8.59 4.83
CA ASP A 347 -9.09 8.78 6.24
C ASP A 347 -10.31 7.95 6.61
N LEU A 348 -10.15 7.05 7.59
CA LEU A 348 -11.19 6.10 8.00
C LEU A 348 -12.28 6.72 8.85
N ALA A 349 -12.02 7.86 9.53
CA ALA A 349 -13.00 8.55 10.36
C ALA A 349 -13.97 9.37 9.50
N THR A 350 -13.43 10.13 8.55
CA THR A 350 -14.22 10.97 7.64
C THR A 350 -14.72 10.24 6.41
N LYS A 351 -14.11 9.08 6.09
CA LYS A 351 -14.32 8.33 4.85
C LYS A 351 -14.03 9.17 3.60
N GLN A 352 -12.96 9.96 3.63
CA GLN A 352 -12.55 10.83 2.55
C GLN A 352 -11.11 10.53 2.10
N TRP A 353 -10.87 10.69 0.79
CA TRP A 353 -9.52 10.73 0.26
C TRP A 353 -8.84 12.04 0.62
N LEU A 354 -7.59 11.96 1.05
CA LEU A 354 -6.72 13.09 1.30
C LEU A 354 -6.08 13.57 0.01
N GLN A 355 -5.52 14.78 0.03
CA GLN A 355 -4.74 15.28 -1.11
C GLN A 355 -3.54 14.37 -1.36
N PRO A 356 -3.27 13.99 -2.60
CA PRO A 356 -2.10 13.20 -2.96
C PRO A 356 -0.81 13.94 -2.59
N LEU A 357 0.19 13.19 -2.13
CA LEU A 357 1.52 13.72 -1.81
C LEU A 357 2.55 13.05 -2.71
N GLU A 358 3.57 13.81 -3.11
CA GLU A 358 4.68 13.25 -3.88
C GLU A 358 5.65 12.48 -2.98
N LEU A 359 6.11 11.35 -3.49
CA LEU A 359 7.16 10.55 -2.87
C LEU A 359 8.52 11.13 -3.26
N SER A 360 9.47 11.09 -2.35
CA SER A 360 10.86 11.49 -2.65
C SER A 360 11.51 10.61 -3.73
N GLN A 361 11.05 9.36 -3.86
CA GLN A 361 11.50 8.44 -4.89
C GLN A 361 10.34 7.54 -5.32
N PRO A 362 9.97 7.54 -6.62
CA PRO A 362 8.98 6.64 -7.17
C PRO A 362 9.48 5.21 -7.19
N SER A 363 8.57 4.25 -7.02
CA SER A 363 8.88 2.82 -7.18
C SER A 363 7.61 2.02 -7.44
N MET A 364 7.77 0.86 -8.05
CA MET A 364 6.69 -0.07 -8.39
C MET A 364 7.09 -1.52 -8.08
N ASP A 365 6.20 -2.46 -8.35
CA ASP A 365 6.42 -3.91 -8.21
C ASP A 365 6.59 -4.35 -6.76
N HIS A 366 5.77 -3.78 -5.87
CA HIS A 366 5.77 -4.11 -4.46
C HIS A 366 4.67 -5.12 -4.11
N ARG A 367 4.97 -6.01 -3.12
CA ARG A 367 4.02 -6.95 -2.52
C ARG A 367 3.53 -6.46 -1.15
N GLY A 368 3.91 -5.27 -0.74
CA GLY A 368 3.53 -4.66 0.52
C GLY A 368 4.45 -3.53 0.91
N VAL A 369 4.13 -2.90 2.03
CA VAL A 369 4.94 -1.91 2.71
C VAL A 369 4.91 -2.22 4.21
N VAL A 370 6.05 -2.10 4.85
CA VAL A 370 6.19 -2.30 6.29
C VAL A 370 6.18 -0.95 6.99
N CYS A 371 5.35 -0.80 8.02
CA CYS A 371 5.41 0.33 8.92
C CYS A 371 6.28 -0.01 10.12
N TRP A 372 7.32 0.79 10.38
CA TRP A 372 8.21 0.63 11.52
C TRP A 372 8.56 1.99 12.13
N GLN A 373 8.34 2.15 13.44
CA GLN A 373 8.44 3.42 14.15
C GLN A 373 7.58 4.49 13.45
N HIS A 374 8.20 5.52 12.89
CA HIS A 374 7.53 6.61 12.18
C HIS A 374 7.84 6.59 10.67
N ASN A 375 8.05 5.39 10.09
CA ASN A 375 8.43 5.24 8.70
C ASN A 375 7.68 4.12 8.00
N LEU A 376 7.39 4.34 6.74
CA LEU A 376 6.94 3.32 5.79
C LEU A 376 8.14 2.84 4.97
N LEU A 377 8.39 1.53 4.96
CA LEU A 377 9.54 0.91 4.33
C LEU A 377 9.09 0.09 3.12
N ARG A 378 9.51 0.49 1.92
CA ARG A 378 9.38 -0.29 0.68
C ARG A 378 10.73 -0.94 0.39
N VAL A 379 10.76 -2.23 0.13
CA VAL A 379 11.98 -3.03 0.01
C VAL A 379 12.12 -3.56 -1.40
N GLY A 380 13.23 -3.25 -2.07
CA GLY A 380 13.44 -3.68 -3.45
C GLY A 380 12.46 -3.01 -4.42
N GLY A 381 11.85 -3.80 -5.30
CA GLY A 381 10.94 -3.32 -6.34
C GLY A 381 11.68 -2.81 -7.57
N MET A 382 10.96 -2.08 -8.44
CA MET A 382 11.53 -1.44 -9.62
C MET A 382 11.45 0.07 -9.51
N LEU A 383 12.53 0.74 -9.85
CA LEU A 383 12.63 2.19 -10.02
C LEU A 383 12.34 2.58 -11.47
N GLU A 384 12.53 3.86 -11.80
CA GLU A 384 12.47 4.36 -13.18
C GLU A 384 13.30 3.49 -14.14
N GLN A 385 12.86 3.41 -15.39
CA GLN A 385 13.43 2.55 -16.43
C GLN A 385 13.42 1.05 -16.08
N GLN A 386 12.47 0.64 -15.23
CA GLN A 386 12.28 -0.73 -14.72
C GLN A 386 13.57 -1.31 -14.08
N LEU A 387 14.37 -0.44 -13.44
CA LEU A 387 15.58 -0.85 -12.76
C LEU A 387 15.25 -1.61 -11.48
N VAL A 388 15.57 -2.88 -11.40
CA VAL A 388 15.42 -3.68 -10.18
C VAL A 388 16.33 -3.15 -9.08
N SER A 389 15.77 -2.84 -7.92
CA SER A 389 16.43 -2.14 -6.84
C SER A 389 16.85 -3.07 -5.69
N GLN A 390 17.94 -2.73 -5.03
CA GLN A 390 18.32 -3.29 -3.72
C GLN A 390 18.01 -2.36 -2.55
N GLN A 391 17.42 -1.19 -2.80
CA GLN A 391 17.21 -0.17 -1.79
C GLN A 391 16.05 -0.52 -0.86
N VAL A 392 16.12 0.02 0.36
CA VAL A 392 14.96 0.18 1.24
C VAL A 392 14.56 1.65 1.19
N LEU A 393 13.46 1.92 0.54
CA LEU A 393 12.93 3.28 0.39
C LEU A 393 12.14 3.66 1.64
N VAL A 394 12.58 4.70 2.30
CA VAL A 394 11.99 5.19 3.55
C VAL A 394 11.06 6.37 3.24
N THR A 395 9.81 6.27 3.66
CA THR A 395 8.84 7.38 3.61
C THR A 395 8.42 7.71 5.04
N PRO A 396 8.81 8.86 5.58
CA PRO A 396 8.41 9.26 6.93
C PRO A 396 6.89 9.40 7.05
N LEU A 397 6.36 9.09 8.22
CA LEU A 397 5.00 9.43 8.61
C LEU A 397 4.93 10.89 9.03
N ASP A 398 3.77 11.52 8.84
CA ASP A 398 3.52 12.88 9.29
C ASP A 398 3.40 12.93 10.82
N GLU A 399 3.49 14.14 11.39
CA GLU A 399 3.32 14.35 12.84
C GLU A 399 1.97 13.82 13.33
N GLY A 400 1.98 13.09 14.43
CA GLY A 400 0.79 12.45 15.00
C GLY A 400 0.39 11.13 14.34
N GLN A 401 1.04 10.70 13.26
CA GLN A 401 0.85 9.37 12.66
C GLN A 401 1.79 8.33 13.29
N SER A 402 1.33 7.09 13.37
CA SER A 402 2.14 5.96 13.86
C SER A 402 1.77 4.66 13.17
N CYS A 403 2.62 3.66 13.31
CA CYS A 403 2.32 2.31 12.82
C CYS A 403 1.16 1.70 13.61
N THR A 404 0.34 0.90 12.94
CA THR A 404 -0.62 0.00 13.63
C THR A 404 0.15 -1.04 14.46
N PRO A 405 -0.36 -1.40 15.65
CA PRO A 405 0.28 -2.37 16.54
C PRO A 405 0.46 -3.75 15.93
#